data_2cca15beec4f7bb8a240b18b8b696562
#
_entry.id   2cca15beec4f7bb8a240b18b8b696562
#
_cell.length_a   1.000
_cell.length_b   1.000
_cell.length_c   1.000
_cell.angle_alpha   90.00
_cell.angle_beta   90.00
_cell.angle_gamma   90.00
#
_symmetry.space_group_name_H-M   'P 1'
#
loop_
_entity.id
_entity.type
_entity.pdbx_description
1 polymer ?
#
loop_
_entity_poly.entity_id
_entity_poly.type
_entity_poly.pdbx_seq_one_letter_code
_entity_poly.pdbx_strand_id
1 'polypeptide(L)'
;MENPWQSSNWSGSTIAKYEDFRVEQGGRLGELWGYKSNGFYTVYDAATGKGDLVLKANGTWALAEGVKDNSYKLFGGNLYPGVAKVEVDENGDAVKQRLGNTVPTTTGGFGFDGHVGNLDFNLFFNYSLGNKLVNGTKLANSFYAGSAKNYNLVDDFNVGNRYTWIDPANGNNIGRPSASLIAKYGGVENVMNRLNEINANANIYNPAGVSTMQLISYAVEDASFLRLQNVTVGYTLPKKWVNKCYMQNVRIYFTGYNLLCFTNYSGYDPEVDTSSKKNPMTPGIDYAAYPKSRTFVGGINVTF
;
A
#
# COMPACT_ATOMS: atom_id res chain seq x y z
N MET A 1 -10.26 8.21 -27.33
CA MET A 1 -9.97 6.76 -27.49
C MET A 1 -9.61 6.27 -26.11
N GLU A 2 -10.49 5.54 -25.45
CA GLU A 2 -10.21 4.91 -24.18
C GLU A 2 -9.48 3.60 -24.48
N ASN A 3 -8.22 3.49 -24.06
CA ASN A 3 -7.49 2.24 -24.08
C ASN A 3 -7.23 1.84 -22.64
N PRO A 4 -8.11 1.09 -22.03
CA PRO A 4 -7.89 0.59 -20.68
C PRO A 4 -6.80 -0.48 -20.70
N TRP A 5 -5.85 -0.36 -19.79
CA TRP A 5 -4.73 -1.28 -19.63
C TRP A 5 -4.90 -2.10 -18.37
N GLN A 6 -4.68 -3.39 -18.51
CA GLN A 6 -4.71 -4.29 -17.35
C GLN A 6 -3.33 -4.38 -16.73
N SER A 7 -3.25 -4.16 -15.43
CA SER A 7 -2.07 -4.49 -14.63
C SER A 7 -2.01 -6.00 -14.37
N SER A 8 -1.75 -6.79 -15.38
CA SER A 8 -2.06 -8.22 -15.35
C SER A 8 -1.15 -9.09 -14.45
N ASN A 9 0.00 -8.60 -14.00
CA ASN A 9 1.02 -9.53 -13.50
C ASN A 9 1.49 -9.31 -12.05
N TRP A 10 0.99 -8.33 -11.36
CA TRP A 10 1.19 -8.20 -9.94
C TRP A 10 0.12 -8.96 -9.14
N SER A 11 -0.97 -9.32 -9.81
CA SER A 11 -2.09 -9.99 -9.19
C SER A 11 -1.99 -11.50 -9.36
N GLY A 12 -2.01 -12.23 -8.26
CA GLY A 12 -2.27 -13.66 -8.27
C GLY A 12 -3.68 -13.99 -8.79
N SER A 13 -4.01 -15.27 -8.91
CA SER A 13 -5.31 -15.74 -9.41
C SER A 13 -6.53 -15.26 -8.61
N THR A 14 -6.32 -14.78 -7.41
CA THR A 14 -7.34 -14.30 -6.46
C THR A 14 -7.52 -12.79 -6.46
N ILE A 15 -6.68 -12.04 -7.19
CA ILE A 15 -6.86 -10.62 -7.43
C ILE A 15 -7.51 -10.46 -8.78
N ALA A 16 -8.63 -9.76 -8.82
CA ALA A 16 -9.35 -9.55 -10.07
C ALA A 16 -8.52 -8.71 -11.04
N LYS A 17 -8.45 -9.17 -12.27
CA LYS A 17 -7.72 -8.52 -13.36
C LYS A 17 -8.64 -7.53 -14.04
N TYR A 18 -8.72 -6.32 -13.49
CA TYR A 18 -9.46 -5.22 -14.09
C TYR A 18 -8.51 -4.20 -14.69
N GLU A 19 -9.10 -3.29 -15.43
CA GLU A 19 -8.43 -2.16 -16.03
C GLU A 19 -8.04 -1.15 -14.95
N ASP A 20 -6.76 -1.17 -14.55
CA ASP A 20 -6.24 -0.32 -13.49
C ASP A 20 -5.53 0.94 -14.01
N PHE A 21 -5.35 1.01 -15.32
CA PHE A 21 -4.74 2.16 -15.98
C PHE A 21 -5.63 2.63 -17.12
N ARG A 22 -5.72 3.94 -17.29
CA ARG A 22 -6.46 4.56 -18.39
C ARG A 22 -5.56 5.48 -19.18
N VAL A 23 -5.66 5.40 -20.52
CA VAL A 23 -5.00 6.30 -21.45
C VAL A 23 -6.05 6.96 -22.31
N GLU A 24 -6.16 8.26 -22.20
CA GLU A 24 -7.14 9.07 -22.93
C GLU A 24 -6.46 10.16 -23.74
N GLN A 25 -7.12 10.65 -24.78
CA GLN A 25 -6.63 11.78 -25.56
C GLN A 25 -6.58 13.04 -24.66
N GLY A 26 -5.42 13.66 -24.54
CA GLY A 26 -5.19 14.80 -23.65
C GLY A 26 -4.90 14.42 -22.19
N GLY A 27 -5.00 13.14 -21.84
CA GLY A 27 -4.62 12.60 -20.52
C GLY A 27 -3.12 12.35 -20.41
N ARG A 28 -2.70 11.98 -19.20
CA ARG A 28 -1.30 11.62 -18.92
C ARG A 28 -1.13 10.11 -18.91
N LEU A 29 0.03 9.61 -19.33
CA LEU A 29 0.40 8.22 -19.12
C LEU A 29 0.49 7.93 -17.61
N GLY A 30 0.20 6.68 -17.21
CA GLY A 30 0.28 6.24 -15.82
C GLY A 30 -0.90 6.67 -14.94
N GLU A 31 -2.03 7.10 -15.51
CA GLU A 31 -3.23 7.36 -14.72
C GLU A 31 -3.80 6.07 -14.14
N LEU A 32 -3.90 6.05 -12.79
CA LEU A 32 -4.49 4.94 -12.05
C LEU A 32 -6.00 5.14 -11.92
N TRP A 33 -6.75 4.10 -12.29
CA TRP A 33 -8.19 4.01 -12.15
C TRP A 33 -8.55 2.80 -11.31
N GLY A 34 -9.24 3.03 -10.22
CA GLY A 34 -9.61 2.01 -9.27
C GLY A 34 -10.75 2.49 -8.40
N TYR A 35 -11.04 1.74 -7.36
CA TYR A 35 -12.14 2.04 -6.44
C TYR A 35 -11.62 2.81 -5.24
N LYS A 36 -12.29 3.88 -4.87
CA LYS A 36 -11.93 4.63 -3.67
C LYS A 36 -12.53 3.94 -2.46
N SER A 37 -11.68 3.57 -1.51
CA SER A 37 -12.07 2.95 -0.24
C SER A 37 -13.04 3.86 0.53
N ASN A 38 -14.13 3.27 1.02
CA ASN A 38 -15.12 3.92 1.86
C ASN A 38 -15.35 3.12 3.17
N GLY A 39 -14.28 2.65 3.78
CA GLY A 39 -14.34 1.87 5.01
C GLY A 39 -14.82 0.43 4.80
N PHE A 40 -15.75 0.01 5.61
CA PHE A 40 -16.33 -1.33 5.60
C PHE A 40 -17.80 -1.32 6.06
N TYR A 41 -18.53 -2.37 5.75
CA TYR A 41 -19.94 -2.51 6.18
C TYR A 41 -20.01 -2.62 7.69
N THR A 42 -20.76 -1.71 8.31
CA THR A 42 -21.01 -1.67 9.74
C THR A 42 -22.36 -2.27 10.07
N VAL A 43 -22.50 -2.78 11.30
CA VAL A 43 -23.79 -3.26 11.80
C VAL A 43 -24.65 -2.06 12.19
N TYR A 44 -25.93 -2.11 11.82
CA TYR A 44 -26.90 -1.08 12.20
C TYR A 44 -27.05 -1.01 13.72
N ASP A 45 -26.99 0.19 14.22
CA ASP A 45 -27.20 0.51 15.64
C ASP A 45 -28.51 1.31 15.78
N ALA A 46 -29.48 0.71 16.44
CA ALA A 46 -30.78 1.32 16.63
C ALA A 46 -30.75 2.59 17.52
N ALA A 47 -29.75 2.70 18.40
CA ALA A 47 -29.63 3.85 19.29
C ALA A 47 -29.16 5.11 18.54
N THR A 48 -28.30 4.92 17.55
CA THR A 48 -27.72 6.02 16.75
C THR A 48 -28.40 6.20 15.39
N GLY A 49 -29.18 5.20 14.95
CA GLY A 49 -29.79 5.15 13.61
C GLY A 49 -28.76 5.01 12.48
N LYS A 50 -27.53 4.55 12.77
CA LYS A 50 -26.43 4.45 11.81
C LYS A 50 -26.03 2.99 11.61
N GLY A 51 -25.42 2.73 10.46
CA GLY A 51 -24.90 1.42 10.07
C GLY A 51 -25.55 0.91 8.79
N ASP A 52 -24.93 -0.10 8.21
CA ASP A 52 -25.24 -0.57 6.86
C ASP A 52 -26.08 -1.85 6.85
N LEU A 53 -25.92 -2.70 7.87
CA LEU A 53 -26.42 -4.08 7.87
C LEU A 53 -27.31 -4.41 9.06
N VAL A 54 -28.36 -5.16 8.79
CA VAL A 54 -29.23 -5.77 9.79
C VAL A 54 -29.16 -7.30 9.72
N LEU A 55 -29.16 -7.94 10.90
CA LEU A 55 -29.15 -9.39 11.01
C LEU A 55 -30.59 -9.93 11.00
N LYS A 56 -30.87 -10.95 10.18
CA LYS A 56 -32.13 -11.66 10.18
C LYS A 56 -32.09 -12.86 11.15
N ALA A 57 -33.26 -13.30 11.60
CA ALA A 57 -33.40 -14.41 12.54
C ALA A 57 -32.79 -15.74 12.04
N ASN A 58 -32.69 -15.92 10.73
CA ASN A 58 -32.05 -17.08 10.10
C ASN A 58 -30.50 -17.00 10.03
N GLY A 59 -29.90 -15.92 10.54
CA GLY A 59 -28.44 -15.72 10.51
C GLY A 59 -27.89 -15.08 9.25
N THR A 60 -28.76 -14.63 8.33
CA THR A 60 -28.31 -13.90 7.13
C THR A 60 -28.32 -12.39 7.38
N TRP A 61 -27.38 -11.70 6.72
CA TRP A 61 -27.31 -10.24 6.73
C TRP A 61 -28.07 -9.64 5.55
N ALA A 62 -28.64 -8.46 5.76
CA ALA A 62 -29.27 -7.66 4.71
C ALA A 62 -28.85 -6.19 4.90
N LEU A 63 -28.92 -5.41 3.82
CA LEU A 63 -28.77 -3.97 3.91
C LEU A 63 -29.89 -3.39 4.78
N ALA A 64 -29.54 -2.42 5.62
CA ALA A 64 -30.49 -1.65 6.40
C ALA A 64 -31.42 -0.84 5.48
N GLU A 65 -32.58 -0.44 5.99
CA GLU A 65 -33.55 0.34 5.23
C GLU A 65 -32.91 1.66 4.73
N GLY A 66 -33.09 1.95 3.44
CA GLY A 66 -32.52 3.13 2.79
C GLY A 66 -31.06 3.03 2.37
N VAL A 67 -30.33 2.00 2.79
CA VAL A 67 -28.93 1.79 2.37
C VAL A 67 -28.89 1.17 0.98
N LYS A 68 -28.26 1.91 0.04
CA LYS A 68 -28.01 1.45 -1.32
C LYS A 68 -26.50 1.32 -1.53
N ASP A 69 -25.94 0.15 -1.25
CA ASP A 69 -24.52 -0.12 -1.43
C ASP A 69 -24.32 -1.59 -1.80
N ASN A 70 -23.95 -1.82 -3.05
CA ASN A 70 -23.67 -3.14 -3.60
C ASN A 70 -22.17 -3.42 -3.74
N SER A 71 -21.30 -2.59 -3.17
CA SER A 71 -19.85 -2.71 -3.35
C SER A 71 -19.26 -4.04 -2.84
N TYR A 72 -19.95 -4.72 -1.91
CA TYR A 72 -19.58 -6.06 -1.45
C TYR A 72 -19.44 -7.08 -2.58
N LYS A 73 -20.15 -6.88 -3.70
CA LYS A 73 -20.09 -7.76 -4.88
C LYS A 73 -18.69 -7.81 -5.50
N LEU A 74 -17.91 -6.72 -5.38
CA LEU A 74 -16.52 -6.66 -5.85
C LEU A 74 -15.58 -7.54 -5.04
N PHE A 75 -15.94 -7.81 -3.78
CA PHE A 75 -15.08 -8.49 -2.81
C PHE A 75 -15.45 -9.96 -2.58
N GLY A 76 -16.22 -10.53 -3.51
CA GLY A 76 -16.62 -11.94 -3.47
C GLY A 76 -18.10 -12.19 -3.27
N GLY A 77 -18.91 -11.13 -3.24
CA GLY A 77 -20.37 -11.22 -3.28
C GLY A 77 -21.05 -11.58 -1.96
N ASN A 78 -20.30 -11.74 -0.88
CA ASN A 78 -20.86 -12.07 0.44
C ASN A 78 -21.12 -10.79 1.24
N LEU A 79 -22.35 -10.59 1.64
CA LEU A 79 -22.74 -9.46 2.48
C LEU A 79 -22.56 -9.83 3.96
N TYR A 80 -21.47 -9.38 4.56
CA TYR A 80 -21.18 -9.58 5.99
C TYR A 80 -20.67 -8.28 6.61
N PRO A 81 -20.86 -8.07 7.92
CA PRO A 81 -20.26 -6.94 8.60
C PRO A 81 -18.74 -7.02 8.52
N GLY A 82 -18.12 -5.86 8.37
CA GLY A 82 -16.67 -5.78 8.20
C GLY A 82 -16.15 -6.09 6.79
N VAL A 83 -16.96 -6.43 5.81
CA VAL A 83 -16.53 -6.51 4.39
C VAL A 83 -16.16 -5.12 3.90
N ALA A 84 -15.11 -5.00 3.11
CA ALA A 84 -14.64 -3.73 2.56
C ALA A 84 -15.73 -3.03 1.73
N LYS A 85 -15.76 -1.70 1.81
CA LYS A 85 -16.63 -0.82 1.03
C LYS A 85 -15.81 0.09 0.13
N VAL A 86 -16.42 0.47 -0.98
CA VAL A 86 -15.91 1.52 -1.87
C VAL A 86 -17.01 2.52 -2.18
N GLU A 87 -16.65 3.66 -2.75
CA GLU A 87 -17.64 4.64 -3.20
C GLU A 87 -18.54 4.03 -4.29
N VAL A 88 -19.82 4.35 -4.20
CA VAL A 88 -20.89 3.86 -5.09
C VAL A 88 -21.64 5.02 -5.73
N ASP A 89 -22.31 4.75 -6.83
CA ASP A 89 -23.23 5.69 -7.48
C ASP A 89 -24.63 5.76 -6.79
N GLU A 90 -25.54 6.50 -7.38
CA GLU A 90 -26.93 6.66 -6.89
C GLU A 90 -27.72 5.34 -6.88
N ASN A 91 -27.33 4.37 -7.69
CA ASN A 91 -27.92 3.04 -7.76
C ASN A 91 -27.31 2.07 -6.73
N GLY A 92 -26.21 2.46 -6.10
CA GLY A 92 -25.45 1.65 -5.17
C GLY A 92 -24.42 0.76 -5.85
N ASP A 93 -24.08 1.01 -7.11
CA ASP A 93 -23.05 0.26 -7.83
C ASP A 93 -21.69 0.93 -7.67
N ALA A 94 -20.66 0.12 -7.49
CA ALA A 94 -19.30 0.61 -7.27
C ALA A 94 -18.73 1.33 -8.50
N VAL A 95 -18.14 2.50 -8.27
CA VAL A 95 -17.62 3.37 -9.34
C VAL A 95 -16.10 3.41 -9.31
N LYS A 96 -15.48 3.07 -10.46
CA LYS A 96 -14.07 3.36 -10.67
C LYS A 96 -13.85 4.84 -10.90
N GLN A 97 -12.80 5.36 -10.28
CA GLN A 97 -12.40 6.76 -10.39
C GLN A 97 -10.89 6.89 -10.44
N ARG A 98 -10.43 8.08 -10.79
CA ARG A 98 -9.01 8.39 -10.83
C ARG A 98 -8.43 8.40 -9.42
N LEU A 99 -7.47 7.52 -9.14
CA LEU A 99 -6.77 7.42 -7.87
C LEU A 99 -5.44 8.20 -7.84
N GLY A 100 -4.95 8.61 -8.98
CA GLY A 100 -3.71 9.37 -9.11
C GLY A 100 -2.97 9.08 -10.40
N ASN A 101 -1.68 9.42 -10.42
CA ASN A 101 -0.81 9.15 -11.57
C ASN A 101 0.52 8.59 -11.06
N THR A 102 1.04 7.55 -11.72
CA THR A 102 2.30 6.91 -11.34
C THR A 102 3.53 7.64 -11.91
N VAL A 103 3.32 8.46 -12.94
CA VAL A 103 4.41 9.26 -13.52
C VAL A 103 4.59 10.53 -12.68
N PRO A 104 5.81 10.82 -12.19
CA PRO A 104 6.06 11.98 -11.36
C PRO A 104 5.80 13.29 -12.11
N THR A 105 5.43 14.31 -11.37
CA THR A 105 5.29 15.67 -11.92
C THR A 105 6.64 16.35 -12.03
N THR A 106 7.56 16.04 -11.13
CA THR A 106 8.88 16.65 -11.07
C THR A 106 9.91 15.62 -10.63
N THR A 107 11.01 15.54 -11.35
CA THR A 107 12.19 14.76 -10.98
C THR A 107 13.43 15.61 -11.13
N GLY A 108 14.45 15.33 -10.34
CA GLY A 108 15.72 16.05 -10.44
C GLY A 108 16.73 15.58 -9.43
N GLY A 109 17.86 16.28 -9.44
CA GLY A 109 18.92 16.08 -8.46
C GLY A 109 19.68 17.35 -8.20
N PHE A 110 20.30 17.42 -7.04
CA PHE A 110 21.20 18.51 -6.64
C PHE A 110 22.31 17.95 -5.78
N GLY A 111 23.44 18.62 -5.79
CA GLY A 111 24.59 18.18 -5.01
C GLY A 111 25.35 19.35 -4.43
N PHE A 112 26.18 19.00 -3.46
CA PHE A 112 27.11 19.90 -2.81
C PHE A 112 28.49 19.24 -2.83
N ASP A 113 29.48 19.96 -3.29
CA ASP A 113 30.88 19.56 -3.20
C ASP A 113 31.70 20.70 -2.60
N GLY A 114 32.77 20.32 -1.94
CA GLY A 114 33.61 21.30 -1.28
C GLY A 114 34.89 20.68 -0.73
N HIS A 115 35.79 21.55 -0.29
CA HIS A 115 37.00 21.12 0.38
C HIS A 115 37.39 22.07 1.50
N VAL A 116 38.02 21.51 2.52
CA VAL A 116 38.59 22.24 3.65
C VAL A 116 40.02 21.70 3.90
N GLY A 117 41.00 22.48 3.51
CA GLY A 117 42.38 22.02 3.55
C GLY A 117 42.60 20.79 2.63
N ASN A 118 42.97 19.66 3.23
CA ASN A 118 43.19 18.40 2.52
C ASN A 118 41.94 17.47 2.51
N LEU A 119 40.88 17.87 3.15
CA LEU A 119 39.62 17.12 3.18
C LEU A 119 38.70 17.62 2.05
N ASP A 120 38.19 16.71 1.25
CA ASP A 120 37.14 16.97 0.26
C ASP A 120 35.87 16.16 0.55
N PHE A 121 34.75 16.71 0.18
CA PHE A 121 33.46 16.04 0.31
C PHE A 121 32.57 16.30 -0.90
N ASN A 122 31.73 15.32 -1.20
CA ASN A 122 30.68 15.41 -2.20
C ASN A 122 29.42 14.76 -1.63
N LEU A 123 28.28 15.45 -1.78
CA LEU A 123 26.95 14.92 -1.46
C LEU A 123 26.08 15.10 -2.69
N PHE A 124 25.31 14.08 -3.03
CA PHE A 124 24.34 14.17 -4.12
C PHE A 124 22.99 13.60 -3.71
N PHE A 125 21.96 14.36 -3.99
CA PHE A 125 20.58 14.01 -3.74
C PHE A 125 19.83 13.87 -5.06
N ASN A 126 18.93 12.88 -5.14
CA ASN A 126 17.91 12.80 -6.18
C ASN A 126 16.52 12.82 -5.56
N TYR A 127 15.55 13.30 -6.30
CA TYR A 127 14.18 13.37 -5.87
C TYR A 127 13.19 13.06 -7.00
N SER A 128 12.02 12.57 -6.59
CA SER A 128 10.84 12.38 -7.43
C SER A 128 9.63 12.83 -6.63
N LEU A 129 8.77 13.65 -7.23
CA LEU A 129 7.64 14.26 -6.53
C LEU A 129 6.35 14.11 -7.34
N GLY A 130 5.24 13.92 -6.61
CA GLY A 130 3.88 13.95 -7.14
C GLY A 130 3.46 12.70 -7.90
N ASN A 131 4.18 11.59 -7.74
CA ASN A 131 3.80 10.30 -8.27
C ASN A 131 3.14 9.42 -7.19
N LYS A 132 2.23 8.57 -7.65
CA LYS A 132 1.65 7.48 -6.87
C LYS A 132 2.30 6.15 -7.25
N LEU A 133 2.23 5.19 -6.34
CA LEU A 133 2.68 3.83 -6.58
C LEU A 133 1.59 2.86 -6.11
N VAL A 134 1.34 1.83 -6.89
CA VAL A 134 0.49 0.72 -6.46
C VAL A 134 1.34 -0.21 -5.59
N ASN A 135 1.08 -0.23 -4.29
CA ASN A 135 1.68 -1.20 -3.39
C ASN A 135 0.97 -2.55 -3.53
N GLY A 136 1.38 -3.32 -4.52
CA GLY A 136 0.83 -4.64 -4.82
C GLY A 136 1.09 -5.66 -3.72
N THR A 137 2.20 -5.53 -2.99
CA THR A 137 2.51 -6.36 -1.82
C THR A 137 1.52 -6.10 -0.69
N LYS A 138 1.23 -4.84 -0.40
CA LYS A 138 0.21 -4.45 0.58
C LYS A 138 -1.17 -4.98 0.18
N LEU A 139 -1.55 -4.80 -1.08
CA LEU A 139 -2.83 -5.28 -1.59
C LEU A 139 -2.96 -6.80 -1.51
N ALA A 140 -1.92 -7.54 -1.92
CA ALA A 140 -1.93 -9.01 -1.89
C ALA A 140 -2.00 -9.58 -0.46
N ASN A 141 -1.46 -8.86 0.52
CA ASN A 141 -1.45 -9.27 1.93
C ASN A 141 -2.53 -8.58 2.77
N SER A 142 -3.57 -8.01 2.15
CA SER A 142 -4.66 -7.31 2.83
C SER A 142 -5.98 -8.10 2.84
N PHE A 143 -6.01 -9.32 2.30
CA PHE A 143 -7.22 -10.14 2.26
C PHE A 143 -6.88 -11.63 2.33
N TYR A 144 -7.89 -12.44 2.69
CA TYR A 144 -7.75 -13.87 2.81
C TYR A 144 -8.45 -14.61 1.66
N ALA A 145 -7.69 -15.02 0.68
CA ALA A 145 -8.19 -15.73 -0.49
C ALA A 145 -8.21 -17.26 -0.33
N GLY A 146 -8.82 -17.75 0.75
CA GLY A 146 -8.98 -19.19 0.96
C GLY A 146 -7.75 -19.91 1.51
N SER A 147 -7.85 -21.22 1.69
CA SER A 147 -6.90 -22.09 2.40
C SER A 147 -5.51 -22.27 1.79
N ALA A 148 -5.24 -21.66 0.64
CA ALA A 148 -3.99 -21.88 -0.09
C ALA A 148 -2.88 -20.85 0.23
N LYS A 149 -3.14 -19.86 1.06
CA LYS A 149 -2.20 -18.77 1.31
C LYS A 149 -1.73 -18.77 2.77
N ASN A 150 -0.51 -19.22 2.97
CA ASN A 150 0.14 -19.28 4.28
C ASN A 150 1.07 -18.09 4.52
N TYR A 151 0.66 -16.87 4.20
CA TYR A 151 1.44 -15.68 4.51
C TYR A 151 0.73 -14.74 5.46
N ASN A 152 1.52 -13.91 6.14
CA ASN A 152 1.01 -12.93 7.07
C ASN A 152 0.26 -11.81 6.34
N LEU A 153 -0.73 -11.26 7.01
CA LEU A 153 -1.32 -9.97 6.63
C LEU A 153 -0.35 -8.83 6.93
N VAL A 154 -0.56 -7.69 6.29
CA VAL A 154 0.16 -6.46 6.65
C VAL A 154 -0.24 -5.98 8.04
N ASP A 155 0.63 -5.23 8.70
CA ASP A 155 0.48 -4.81 10.11
C ASP A 155 -0.80 -4.01 10.38
N ASP A 156 -1.35 -3.32 9.38
CA ASP A 156 -2.63 -2.62 9.49
C ASP A 156 -3.78 -3.54 9.96
N PHE A 157 -3.68 -4.84 9.67
CA PHE A 157 -4.67 -5.86 10.05
C PHE A 157 -4.39 -6.55 11.39
N ASN A 158 -3.67 -5.92 12.28
CA ASN A 158 -3.44 -6.44 13.61
C ASN A 158 -4.74 -6.56 14.44
N VAL A 159 -4.67 -7.33 15.51
CA VAL A 159 -5.80 -7.49 16.44
C VAL A 159 -6.11 -6.16 17.13
N GLY A 160 -7.37 -5.75 17.10
CA GLY A 160 -7.84 -4.47 17.66
C GLY A 160 -7.96 -3.35 16.62
N ASN A 161 -7.25 -3.43 15.48
CA ASN A 161 -7.41 -2.46 14.39
C ASN A 161 -8.35 -2.96 13.28
N ARG A 162 -8.32 -4.26 12.99
CA ARG A 162 -9.21 -4.87 12.01
C ARG A 162 -10.58 -5.22 12.58
N TYR A 163 -11.60 -5.16 11.77
CA TYR A 163 -12.92 -5.68 12.11
C TYR A 163 -12.85 -7.20 12.40
N THR A 164 -13.47 -7.67 13.47
CA THR A 164 -13.50 -9.08 13.84
C THR A 164 -14.92 -9.64 13.88
N TRP A 165 -15.05 -10.92 13.53
CA TRP A 165 -16.30 -11.68 13.68
C TRP A 165 -16.30 -12.53 14.93
N ILE A 166 -15.16 -12.69 15.58
CA ILE A 166 -14.97 -13.58 16.71
C ILE A 166 -15.17 -12.82 18.01
N ASP A 167 -16.13 -13.24 18.81
CA ASP A 167 -16.31 -12.71 20.16
C ASP A 167 -15.15 -13.17 21.05
N PRO A 168 -14.32 -12.26 21.54
CA PRO A 168 -13.16 -12.62 22.36
C PRO A 168 -13.51 -13.25 23.71
N ALA A 169 -14.76 -13.08 24.17
CA ALA A 169 -15.19 -13.64 25.43
C ALA A 169 -15.42 -15.16 25.39
N ASN A 170 -15.73 -15.72 24.20
CA ASN A 170 -16.14 -17.12 24.10
C ASN A 170 -15.71 -17.81 22.79
N GLY A 171 -15.04 -17.09 21.88
CA GLY A 171 -14.54 -17.63 20.61
C GLY A 171 -15.63 -17.88 19.54
N ASN A 172 -16.86 -17.47 19.77
CA ASN A 172 -17.94 -17.68 18.80
C ASN A 172 -17.82 -16.73 17.60
N ASN A 173 -18.11 -17.26 16.41
CA ASN A 173 -18.21 -16.43 15.21
C ASN A 173 -19.59 -15.78 15.11
N ILE A 174 -19.71 -14.56 15.60
CA ILE A 174 -20.94 -13.78 15.58
C ILE A 174 -21.12 -12.92 14.33
N GLY A 175 -20.09 -12.81 13.49
CA GLY A 175 -20.21 -12.20 12.16
C GLY A 175 -20.92 -13.08 11.14
N ARG A 176 -20.95 -14.40 11.38
CA ARG A 176 -21.68 -15.41 10.59
C ARG A 176 -22.44 -16.35 11.53
N PRO A 177 -23.43 -15.84 12.28
CA PRO A 177 -24.08 -16.62 13.30
C PRO A 177 -25.08 -17.61 12.69
N SER A 178 -25.17 -18.82 13.26
CA SER A 178 -26.31 -19.71 13.03
C SER A 178 -27.52 -19.26 13.86
N ALA A 179 -28.71 -19.71 13.48
CA ALA A 179 -29.92 -19.43 14.26
C ALA A 179 -29.81 -19.91 15.73
N SER A 180 -29.14 -21.04 15.97
CA SER A 180 -28.89 -21.55 17.33
C SER A 180 -27.94 -20.64 18.12
N LEU A 181 -26.95 -20.05 17.47
CA LEU A 181 -26.06 -19.10 18.11
C LEU A 181 -26.78 -17.79 18.43
N ILE A 182 -27.64 -17.29 17.53
CA ILE A 182 -28.47 -16.11 17.78
C ILE A 182 -29.34 -16.34 19.01
N ALA A 183 -30.01 -17.51 19.12
CA ALA A 183 -30.82 -17.85 20.29
C ALA A 183 -29.97 -17.89 21.58
N LYS A 184 -28.75 -18.41 21.53
CA LYS A 184 -27.82 -18.43 22.67
C LYS A 184 -27.44 -17.02 23.15
N TYR A 185 -27.36 -16.02 22.26
CA TYR A 185 -27.11 -14.63 22.59
C TYR A 185 -28.40 -13.89 23.02
N GLY A 186 -29.56 -14.54 22.98
CA GLY A 186 -30.84 -13.93 23.36
C GLY A 186 -31.52 -13.11 22.25
N GLY A 187 -31.12 -13.33 21.00
CA GLY A 187 -31.74 -12.69 19.84
C GLY A 187 -30.77 -11.92 18.92
N VAL A 188 -31.28 -11.50 17.79
CA VAL A 188 -30.51 -10.78 16.74
C VAL A 188 -29.92 -9.46 17.24
N GLU A 189 -30.68 -8.71 18.03
CA GLU A 189 -30.29 -7.41 18.57
C GLU A 189 -29.03 -7.53 19.46
N ASN A 190 -29.01 -8.52 20.35
CA ASN A 190 -27.88 -8.76 21.22
C ASN A 190 -26.59 -9.16 20.42
N VAL A 191 -26.74 -9.92 19.34
CA VAL A 191 -25.63 -10.24 18.44
C VAL A 191 -25.11 -8.99 17.75
N MET A 192 -26.00 -8.15 17.26
CA MET A 192 -25.67 -6.88 16.59
C MET A 192 -24.97 -5.91 17.55
N ASN A 193 -25.51 -5.72 18.76
CA ASN A 193 -24.91 -4.88 19.79
C ASN A 193 -23.53 -5.38 20.20
N ARG A 194 -23.37 -6.70 20.33
CA ARG A 194 -22.07 -7.30 20.67
C ARG A 194 -21.04 -7.10 19.56
N LEU A 195 -21.44 -7.21 18.28
CA LEU A 195 -20.54 -6.91 17.16
C LEU A 195 -20.11 -5.44 17.15
N ASN A 196 -21.02 -4.51 17.40
CA ASN A 196 -20.69 -3.10 17.51
C ASN A 196 -19.72 -2.83 18.67
N GLU A 197 -19.95 -3.44 19.83
CA GLU A 197 -19.09 -3.30 21.01
C GLU A 197 -17.64 -3.76 20.73
N ILE A 198 -17.45 -4.99 20.23
CA ILE A 198 -16.12 -5.55 19.99
C ILE A 198 -15.36 -4.89 18.84
N ASN A 199 -16.07 -4.20 17.95
CA ASN A 199 -15.50 -3.51 16.78
C ASN A 199 -15.53 -1.98 16.90
N ALA A 200 -15.81 -1.43 18.08
CA ALA A 200 -15.91 0.03 18.28
C ALA A 200 -14.63 0.80 17.87
N ASN A 201 -13.47 0.16 17.93
CA ASN A 201 -12.18 0.74 17.56
C ASN A 201 -11.63 0.18 16.23
N ALA A 202 -12.40 -0.56 15.46
CA ALA A 202 -11.96 -1.09 14.18
C ALA A 202 -11.85 0.05 13.15
N ASN A 203 -10.70 0.13 12.48
CA ASN A 203 -10.43 1.14 11.45
C ASN A 203 -10.27 0.54 10.06
N ILE A 204 -10.14 -0.78 9.96
CA ILE A 204 -9.96 -1.47 8.69
C ILE A 204 -10.88 -2.70 8.60
N TYR A 205 -11.22 -3.07 7.38
CA TYR A 205 -12.12 -4.19 7.12
C TYR A 205 -11.60 -5.55 7.63
N ASN A 206 -12.49 -6.53 7.66
CA ASN A 206 -12.13 -7.92 7.97
C ASN A 206 -11.56 -8.61 6.73
N PRO A 207 -10.28 -9.02 6.72
CA PRO A 207 -9.67 -9.66 5.56
C PRO A 207 -10.32 -11.00 5.20
N ALA A 208 -10.94 -11.69 6.16
CA ALA A 208 -11.66 -12.95 5.93
C ALA A 208 -13.01 -12.74 5.21
N GLY A 209 -13.50 -11.51 5.14
CA GLY A 209 -14.70 -11.14 4.40
C GLY A 209 -14.47 -10.86 2.91
N VAL A 210 -13.20 -10.81 2.51
CA VAL A 210 -12.79 -10.43 1.15
C VAL A 210 -12.14 -11.64 0.48
N SER A 211 -12.81 -12.23 -0.49
CA SER A 211 -12.30 -13.38 -1.26
C SER A 211 -11.72 -13.00 -2.62
N THR A 212 -12.09 -11.84 -3.14
CA THR A 212 -11.54 -11.25 -4.36
C THR A 212 -11.15 -9.81 -4.07
N MET A 213 -9.98 -9.39 -4.51
CA MET A 213 -9.51 -8.03 -4.30
C MET A 213 -9.42 -7.27 -5.63
N GLN A 214 -9.80 -6.01 -5.57
CA GLN A 214 -9.72 -5.02 -6.63
C GLN A 214 -8.63 -4.00 -6.30
N LEU A 215 -8.22 -3.19 -7.30
CA LEU A 215 -7.42 -2.02 -7.01
C LEU A 215 -8.27 -0.99 -6.27
N ILE A 216 -7.97 -0.84 -4.99
CA ILE A 216 -8.60 0.15 -4.11
C ILE A 216 -7.58 1.21 -3.68
N SER A 217 -8.06 2.39 -3.33
CA SER A 217 -7.20 3.52 -2.93
C SER A 217 -6.30 3.21 -1.72
N TYR A 218 -6.65 2.22 -0.90
CA TYR A 218 -5.84 1.74 0.22
C TYR A 218 -4.42 1.29 -0.19
N ALA A 219 -4.28 0.75 -1.41
CA ALA A 219 -3.00 0.29 -1.93
C ALA A 219 -2.30 1.29 -2.85
N VAL A 220 -2.90 2.47 -3.08
CA VAL A 220 -2.32 3.53 -3.91
C VAL A 220 -1.71 4.59 -3.00
N GLU A 221 -0.39 4.58 -2.91
CA GLU A 221 0.35 5.40 -1.96
C GLU A 221 1.12 6.53 -2.65
N ASP A 222 1.50 7.54 -1.87
CA ASP A 222 2.42 8.59 -2.32
C ASP A 222 3.83 8.01 -2.38
N ALA A 223 4.44 8.06 -3.57
CA ALA A 223 5.79 7.59 -3.81
C ALA A 223 6.79 8.73 -4.00
N SER A 224 6.43 9.93 -3.59
CA SER A 224 7.36 11.04 -3.56
C SER A 224 8.52 10.73 -2.62
N PHE A 225 9.73 11.05 -3.04
CA PHE A 225 10.91 10.82 -2.21
C PHE A 225 12.01 11.83 -2.44
N LEU A 226 12.86 11.97 -1.44
CA LEU A 226 14.19 12.59 -1.51
C LEU A 226 15.22 11.56 -1.02
N ARG A 227 16.19 11.23 -1.87
CA ARG A 227 17.22 10.23 -1.57
C ARG A 227 18.61 10.86 -1.53
N LEU A 228 19.34 10.61 -0.46
CA LEU A 228 20.79 10.83 -0.42
C LEU A 228 21.48 9.70 -1.20
N GLN A 229 21.74 9.99 -2.47
CA GLN A 229 22.22 9.00 -3.43
C GLN A 229 23.66 8.59 -3.18
N ASN A 230 24.53 9.59 -2.96
CA ASN A 230 25.90 9.31 -2.57
C ASN A 230 26.45 10.39 -1.64
N VAL A 231 27.37 9.94 -0.80
CA VAL A 231 28.25 10.77 0.03
C VAL A 231 29.64 10.27 -0.15
N THR A 232 30.54 11.14 -0.55
CA THR A 232 31.97 10.83 -0.63
C THR A 232 32.72 11.76 0.30
N VAL A 233 33.64 11.22 1.08
CA VAL A 233 34.61 11.97 1.87
C VAL A 233 36.00 11.48 1.48
N GLY A 234 36.85 12.41 1.09
CA GLY A 234 38.22 12.13 0.67
C GLY A 234 39.21 12.94 1.49
N TYR A 235 40.38 12.37 1.70
CA TYR A 235 41.49 13.05 2.34
C TYR A 235 42.75 12.88 1.50
N THR A 236 43.31 14.00 1.06
CA THR A 236 44.58 14.03 0.32
C THR A 236 45.73 14.19 1.29
N LEU A 237 46.67 13.26 1.27
CA LEU A 237 47.80 13.29 2.18
C LEU A 237 48.68 14.51 1.94
N PRO A 238 49.25 15.13 2.99
CA PRO A 238 50.16 16.25 2.86
C PRO A 238 51.41 15.90 2.01
N LYS A 239 51.79 16.79 1.12
CA LYS A 239 52.96 16.60 0.23
C LYS A 239 54.22 16.19 0.96
N LYS A 240 54.44 16.69 2.18
CA LYS A 240 55.61 16.32 3.00
C LYS A 240 55.69 14.81 3.32
N TRP A 241 54.56 14.11 3.36
CA TRP A 241 54.55 12.66 3.60
C TRP A 241 54.72 11.89 2.30
N VAL A 242 54.01 12.33 1.26
CA VAL A 242 53.91 11.64 -0.05
C VAL A 242 55.23 11.67 -0.78
N ASN A 243 55.94 12.82 -0.77
CA ASN A 243 57.24 12.99 -1.43
C ASN A 243 58.33 12.09 -0.85
N LYS A 244 58.24 11.70 0.45
CA LYS A 244 59.20 10.76 1.04
C LYS A 244 59.11 9.36 0.44
N CYS A 245 57.97 9.03 -0.18
CA CYS A 245 57.70 7.74 -0.81
C CYS A 245 57.80 7.81 -2.35
N TYR A 246 58.36 8.88 -2.90
CA TYR A 246 58.48 9.11 -4.36
C TYR A 246 57.12 9.16 -5.08
N MET A 247 56.06 9.55 -4.37
CA MET A 247 54.71 9.72 -4.93
C MET A 247 54.37 11.22 -5.05
N GLN A 248 53.57 11.58 -6.05
CA GLN A 248 53.15 12.97 -6.25
C GLN A 248 51.91 13.31 -5.48
N ASN A 249 50.94 12.35 -5.41
CA ASN A 249 49.68 12.53 -4.71
C ASN A 249 49.16 11.19 -4.17
N VAL A 250 48.58 11.22 -2.98
CA VAL A 250 47.82 10.09 -2.41
C VAL A 250 46.54 10.62 -1.82
N ARG A 251 45.41 10.14 -2.33
CA ARG A 251 44.09 10.46 -1.80
C ARG A 251 43.40 9.18 -1.33
N ILE A 252 42.97 9.16 -0.10
CA ILE A 252 42.15 8.10 0.50
C ILE A 252 40.72 8.60 0.51
N TYR A 253 39.77 7.79 0.08
CA TYR A 253 38.38 8.19 0.08
C TYR A 253 37.46 7.07 0.55
N PHE A 254 36.31 7.48 1.04
CA PHE A 254 35.19 6.63 1.43
C PHE A 254 33.91 7.16 0.79
N THR A 255 33.15 6.28 0.13
CA THR A 255 31.88 6.64 -0.49
C THR A 255 30.77 5.70 0.00
N GLY A 256 29.66 6.29 0.41
CA GLY A 256 28.43 5.57 0.71
C GLY A 256 27.37 5.88 -0.33
N TYR A 257 26.65 4.86 -0.79
CA TYR A 257 25.55 4.99 -1.73
C TYR A 257 24.22 4.59 -1.10
N ASN A 258 23.13 5.26 -1.51
CA ASN A 258 21.75 4.99 -1.09
C ASN A 258 21.59 5.02 0.43
N LEU A 259 22.21 5.98 1.12
CA LEU A 259 22.32 5.98 2.57
C LEU A 259 20.99 6.27 3.24
N LEU A 260 20.22 7.23 2.74
CA LEU A 260 18.96 7.68 3.29
C LEU A 260 17.93 7.88 2.18
N CYS A 261 16.69 7.55 2.46
CA CYS A 261 15.54 7.85 1.61
C CYS A 261 14.41 8.40 2.50
N PHE A 262 14.00 9.62 2.23
CA PHE A 262 12.88 10.28 2.89
C PHE A 262 11.65 10.12 2.01
N THR A 263 10.65 9.40 2.49
CA THR A 263 9.41 9.10 1.77
C THR A 263 8.29 8.77 2.74
N ASN A 264 7.05 8.94 2.30
CA ASN A 264 5.85 8.47 2.99
C ASN A 264 5.36 7.11 2.46
N TYR A 265 6.06 6.53 1.49
CA TYR A 265 5.73 5.23 0.95
C TYR A 265 5.96 4.13 2.00
N SER A 266 4.97 3.26 2.21
CA SER A 266 5.04 2.20 3.24
C SER A 266 5.81 0.95 2.80
N GLY A 267 6.06 0.79 1.49
CA GLY A 267 6.86 -0.31 0.94
C GLY A 267 8.36 -0.12 1.10
N TYR A 268 9.14 -1.04 0.56
CA TYR A 268 10.58 -1.06 0.77
C TYR A 268 11.34 0.05 0.03
N ASP A 269 10.89 0.42 -1.17
CA ASP A 269 11.56 1.44 -1.99
C ASP A 269 10.55 2.14 -2.91
N PRO A 270 10.40 3.48 -2.85
CA PRO A 270 9.46 4.22 -3.69
C PRO A 270 9.87 4.31 -5.17
N GLU A 271 11.09 3.89 -5.52
CA GLU A 271 11.67 4.00 -6.87
C GLU A 271 11.66 2.66 -7.61
N VAL A 272 10.71 1.78 -7.28
CA VAL A 272 10.58 0.46 -7.90
C VAL A 272 9.47 0.44 -8.95
N ASP A 273 9.62 -0.42 -9.92
CA ASP A 273 8.58 -0.79 -10.87
C ASP A 273 8.74 -2.26 -11.24
N THR A 274 7.77 -3.07 -10.79
CA THR A 274 7.69 -4.49 -11.08
C THR A 274 6.61 -4.82 -12.11
N SER A 275 6.10 -3.81 -12.81
CA SER A 275 5.13 -4.01 -13.88
C SER A 275 5.65 -5.03 -14.90
N SER A 276 4.75 -5.88 -15.38
CA SER A 276 5.12 -6.94 -16.31
C SER A 276 5.82 -6.39 -17.54
N LYS A 277 7.00 -6.96 -17.82
CA LYS A 277 7.82 -6.59 -18.99
C LYS A 277 8.19 -5.12 -19.03
N LYS A 278 8.13 -4.40 -17.89
CA LYS A 278 8.33 -2.93 -17.82
C LYS A 278 7.50 -2.21 -18.87
N ASN A 279 6.22 -2.56 -18.93
CA ASN A 279 5.29 -1.96 -19.88
C ASN A 279 5.12 -0.47 -19.56
N PRO A 280 5.54 0.44 -20.44
CA PRO A 280 5.46 1.88 -20.20
C PRO A 280 4.03 2.40 -20.06
N MET A 281 3.04 1.59 -20.41
CA MET A 281 1.62 1.94 -20.31
C MET A 281 1.04 1.64 -18.92
N THR A 282 1.71 0.81 -18.13
CA THR A 282 1.30 0.43 -16.77
C THR A 282 2.45 0.57 -15.78
N PRO A 283 3.10 1.74 -15.69
CA PRO A 283 4.23 1.96 -14.78
C PRO A 283 3.77 2.09 -13.33
N GLY A 284 4.73 1.96 -12.40
CA GLY A 284 4.51 2.30 -11.00
C GLY A 284 3.72 1.25 -10.22
N ILE A 285 4.12 -0.01 -10.35
CA ILE A 285 3.61 -1.13 -9.53
C ILE A 285 4.78 -1.70 -8.72
N ASP A 286 4.61 -1.78 -7.40
CA ASP A 286 5.52 -2.49 -6.51
C ASP A 286 4.88 -3.81 -6.06
N TYR A 287 5.44 -4.93 -6.51
CA TYR A 287 5.05 -6.24 -6.04
C TYR A 287 6.27 -7.07 -5.69
N ALA A 288 6.59 -7.13 -4.39
CA ALA A 288 7.73 -7.85 -3.85
C ALA A 288 9.09 -7.45 -4.49
N ALA A 289 9.24 -6.17 -4.84
CA ALA A 289 10.49 -5.65 -5.38
C ALA A 289 11.60 -5.67 -4.33
N TYR A 290 12.80 -6.02 -4.76
CA TYR A 290 13.97 -5.91 -3.90
C TYR A 290 14.40 -4.44 -3.81
N PRO A 291 14.57 -3.87 -2.60
CA PRO A 291 14.97 -2.47 -2.44
C PRO A 291 16.42 -2.23 -2.88
N LYS A 292 16.76 -1.00 -3.21
CA LYS A 292 18.13 -0.59 -3.46
C LYS A 292 18.99 -0.82 -2.22
N SER A 293 20.13 -1.49 -2.40
CA SER A 293 21.06 -1.75 -1.31
C SER A 293 21.86 -0.50 -0.94
N ARG A 294 22.20 -0.37 0.34
CA ARG A 294 23.25 0.54 0.78
C ARG A 294 24.60 -0.06 0.44
N THR A 295 25.48 0.72 -0.18
CA THR A 295 26.79 0.25 -0.58
C THR A 295 27.86 1.18 -0.03
N PHE A 296 28.93 0.62 0.48
CA PHE A 296 30.08 1.36 1.00
C PHE A 296 31.33 0.96 0.21
N VAL A 297 32.06 1.96 -0.24
CA VAL A 297 33.29 1.78 -1.03
C VAL A 297 34.39 2.59 -0.38
N GLY A 298 35.51 1.95 -0.10
CA GLY A 298 36.76 2.60 0.30
C GLY A 298 37.81 2.46 -0.82
N GLY A 299 38.56 3.50 -1.08
CA GLY A 299 39.59 3.47 -2.11
C GLY A 299 40.77 4.38 -1.83
N ILE A 300 41.84 4.11 -2.53
CA ILE A 300 43.08 4.89 -2.48
C ILE A 300 43.48 5.21 -3.91
N ASN A 301 43.66 6.50 -4.22
CA ASN A 301 44.25 6.97 -5.49
C ASN A 301 45.68 7.39 -5.24
N VAL A 302 46.60 6.83 -6.02
CA VAL A 302 48.06 7.14 -5.94
C VAL A 302 48.54 7.62 -7.30
N THR A 303 49.24 8.74 -7.30
CA THR A 303 49.94 9.29 -8.48
C THR A 303 51.42 9.32 -8.21
N PHE A 304 52.18 8.79 -9.12
CA PHE A 304 53.66 8.72 -9.07
C PHE A 304 54.30 9.81 -9.93
#